data_8481cdb4d49c8cbc4d4c26f27da090f2
#
_entry.id   8481cdb4d49c8cbc4d4c26f27da090f2
#
_cell.length_a   1.000
_cell.length_b   1.000
_cell.length_c   1.000
_cell.angle_alpha   90.00
_cell.angle_beta   90.00
_cell.angle_gamma   90.00
#
_symmetry.space_group_name_H-M   'P 1'
#
loop_
_entity.id
_entity.type
_entity.pdbx_description
1 polymer ?
#
loop_
_entity_poly.entity_id
_entity_poly.type
_entity_poly.pdbx_seq_one_letter_code
_entity_poly.pdbx_strand_id
1 'polypeptide(L)'
;MSAVVTAARGWLGTPYRHQASLKGVGADCLGLVRGVWREVVGEEPETIPAYAPDWAEVGGDETLLSAARRWLVEMEVERAAVGDVLLFRMSPGAPVKHCAILSADDRPEPRMIHAYWGRSVVESWMGPWWRRRLVAAFTWPEMSRGMD
;
A
#
# COMPACT_ATOMS: atom_id res chain seq x y z
N MET A 1 -2.79 10.10 -16.57
CA MET A 1 -1.84 9.84 -15.49
C MET A 1 -2.57 9.62 -14.20
N SER A 2 -2.13 8.69 -13.39
CA SER A 2 -2.80 8.34 -12.15
C SER A 2 -2.54 9.39 -11.07
N ALA A 3 -3.62 9.92 -10.50
CA ALA A 3 -3.49 10.85 -9.37
C ALA A 3 -2.86 10.13 -8.17
N VAL A 4 -3.17 8.85 -8.00
CA VAL A 4 -2.62 8.05 -6.92
C VAL A 4 -1.11 7.91 -7.06
N VAL A 5 -0.64 7.57 -8.27
CA VAL A 5 0.79 7.40 -8.48
C VAL A 5 1.52 8.72 -8.33
N THR A 6 0.96 9.80 -8.83
CA THR A 6 1.56 11.13 -8.65
C THR A 6 1.69 11.46 -7.17
N ALA A 7 0.63 11.21 -6.39
CA ALA A 7 0.67 11.45 -4.95
C ALA A 7 1.73 10.56 -4.29
N ALA A 8 1.73 9.27 -4.62
CA ALA A 8 2.68 8.33 -4.01
C ALA A 8 4.12 8.70 -4.32
N ARG A 9 4.39 9.17 -5.54
CA ARG A 9 5.74 9.59 -5.90
C ARG A 9 6.22 10.79 -5.09
N GLY A 10 5.29 11.60 -4.60
CA GLY A 10 5.65 12.69 -3.71
C GLY A 10 6.20 12.22 -2.37
N TRP A 11 6.01 10.95 -2.04
CA TRP A 11 6.50 10.37 -0.78
C TRP A 11 7.86 9.70 -0.92
N LEU A 12 8.40 9.59 -2.16
CA LEU A 12 9.69 8.93 -2.37
C LEU A 12 10.76 9.59 -1.50
N GLY A 13 11.57 8.75 -0.87
CA GLY A 13 12.61 9.21 0.04
C GLY A 13 12.16 9.45 1.46
N THR A 14 10.87 9.40 1.75
CA THR A 14 10.39 9.51 3.13
C THR A 14 10.97 8.36 3.95
N PRO A 15 11.63 8.64 5.08
CA PRO A 15 12.26 7.58 5.87
C PRO A 15 11.24 6.60 6.44
N TYR A 16 11.66 5.35 6.60
CA TYR A 16 10.78 4.37 7.22
C TYR A 16 10.62 4.69 8.71
N ARG A 17 9.38 4.79 9.17
CA ARG A 17 9.06 4.92 10.58
C ARG A 17 7.78 4.17 10.86
N HIS A 18 7.85 3.26 11.81
CA HIS A 18 6.70 2.44 12.19
C HIS A 18 5.53 3.32 12.61
N GLN A 19 4.36 3.07 12.05
CA GLN A 19 3.08 3.74 12.32
C GLN A 19 3.02 5.21 11.86
N ALA A 20 4.07 5.72 11.24
CA ALA A 20 4.08 7.10 10.82
C ALA A 20 3.42 7.26 9.45
N SER A 21 2.87 8.44 9.22
CA SER A 21 2.27 8.79 7.93
C SER A 21 2.40 10.30 7.75
N LEU A 22 3.65 10.77 7.61
CA LEU A 22 3.94 12.19 7.43
C LEU A 22 4.99 12.34 6.34
N LYS A 23 4.56 12.90 5.22
CA LYS A 23 5.41 13.00 4.02
C LYS A 23 6.73 13.67 4.35
N GLY A 24 7.82 13.05 3.91
CA GLY A 24 9.17 13.56 4.11
C GLY A 24 9.74 13.32 5.48
N VAL A 25 8.92 12.95 6.45
CA VAL A 25 9.36 12.77 7.84
C VAL A 25 9.38 11.30 8.23
N GLY A 26 8.33 10.55 7.91
CA GLY A 26 8.32 9.13 8.22
C GLY A 26 7.05 8.45 7.74
N ALA A 27 7.19 7.19 7.31
CA ALA A 27 6.04 6.38 6.90
C ALA A 27 6.43 4.91 6.92
N ASP A 28 5.49 4.06 7.33
CA ASP A 28 5.59 2.64 7.04
C ASP A 28 4.69 2.34 5.83
N CYS A 29 4.53 1.06 5.46
CA CYS A 29 3.80 0.74 4.24
C CYS A 29 2.34 1.19 4.33
N LEU A 30 1.71 1.00 5.46
CA LEU A 30 0.34 1.46 5.65
C LEU A 30 0.29 2.99 5.70
N GLY A 31 1.30 3.61 6.32
CA GLY A 31 1.38 5.07 6.40
C GLY A 31 1.45 5.72 5.04
N LEU A 32 2.14 5.10 4.09
CA LEU A 32 2.17 5.60 2.72
C LEU A 32 0.77 5.58 2.11
N VAL A 33 0.07 4.46 2.23
CA VAL A 33 -1.29 4.34 1.69
C VAL A 33 -2.23 5.33 2.37
N ARG A 34 -2.12 5.50 3.69
CA ARG A 34 -2.93 6.47 4.41
C ARG A 34 -2.65 7.89 3.92
N GLY A 35 -1.38 8.20 3.67
CA GLY A 35 -1.03 9.53 3.19
C GLY A 35 -1.58 9.81 1.80
N VAL A 36 -1.49 8.83 0.92
CA VAL A 36 -2.06 8.96 -0.41
C VAL A 36 -3.58 9.11 -0.32
N TRP A 37 -4.23 8.35 0.57
CA TRP A 37 -5.68 8.49 0.80
C TRP A 37 -6.03 9.95 1.11
N ARG A 38 -5.28 10.55 2.06
CA ARG A 38 -5.59 11.93 2.44
C ARG A 38 -5.41 12.91 1.29
N GLU A 39 -4.51 12.60 0.36
CA GLU A 39 -4.25 13.49 -0.78
C GLU A 39 -5.26 13.33 -1.91
N VAL A 40 -5.75 12.12 -2.14
CA VAL A 40 -6.57 11.86 -3.33
C VAL A 40 -8.02 11.50 -3.01
N VAL A 41 -8.31 10.97 -1.84
CA VAL A 41 -9.68 10.59 -1.48
C VAL A 41 -10.28 11.63 -0.55
N GLY A 42 -9.61 11.89 0.55
CA GLY A 42 -10.13 12.82 1.54
C GLY A 42 -9.72 12.41 2.93
N GLU A 43 -10.51 12.80 3.92
CA GLU A 43 -10.22 12.50 5.31
C GLU A 43 -10.21 10.99 5.54
N GLU A 44 -9.29 10.52 6.39
CA GLU A 44 -9.24 9.09 6.69
C GLU A 44 -10.54 8.65 7.38
N PRO A 45 -11.08 7.48 6.96
CA PRO A 45 -12.39 7.07 7.46
C PRO A 45 -12.40 6.59 8.90
N GLU A 46 -11.24 6.23 9.44
CA GLU A 46 -11.16 5.80 10.84
C GLU A 46 -9.75 6.02 11.35
N THR A 47 -9.61 6.13 12.66
CA THR A 47 -8.31 6.23 13.29
C THR A 47 -7.70 4.84 13.35
N ILE A 48 -6.45 4.72 12.90
CA ILE A 48 -5.75 3.45 12.94
C ILE A 48 -5.19 3.25 14.34
N PRO A 49 -5.56 2.17 15.03
CA PRO A 49 -5.01 1.93 16.36
C PRO A 49 -3.53 1.59 16.31
N ALA A 50 -2.85 1.73 17.45
CA ALA A 50 -1.45 1.39 17.54
C ALA A 50 -1.24 -0.09 17.20
N TYR A 51 -0.14 -0.39 16.51
CA TYR A 51 0.18 -1.76 16.15
C TYR A 51 1.69 -1.96 16.28
N ALA A 52 2.11 -3.22 16.57
CA ALA A 52 3.52 -3.56 16.69
C ALA A 52 4.12 -3.78 15.30
N PRO A 53 5.45 -3.72 15.16
CA PRO A 53 6.07 -4.00 13.85
C PRO A 53 5.71 -5.37 13.29
N ASP A 54 5.43 -6.33 14.15
CA ASP A 54 5.02 -7.68 13.72
C ASP A 54 3.52 -7.89 13.93
N TRP A 55 2.76 -6.81 13.92
CA TRP A 55 1.35 -6.80 14.31
C TRP A 55 0.49 -7.81 13.55
N ALA A 56 0.79 -8.02 12.29
CA ALA A 56 -0.01 -8.93 11.47
C ALA A 56 0.40 -10.37 11.65
N GLU A 57 1.49 -10.64 12.37
CA GLU A 57 1.96 -12.01 12.58
C GLU A 57 1.53 -12.55 13.94
N VAL A 58 1.30 -11.66 14.90
CA VAL A 58 0.92 -12.06 16.25
C VAL A 58 -0.56 -12.35 16.30
N GLY A 59 -0.92 -13.54 16.73
CA GLY A 59 -2.33 -13.93 16.84
C GLY A 59 -2.97 -14.38 15.55
N GLY A 60 -2.29 -14.23 14.42
CA GLY A 60 -2.81 -14.71 13.15
C GLY A 60 -3.94 -13.88 12.55
N ASP A 61 -4.20 -12.69 13.08
CA ASP A 61 -5.29 -11.85 12.57
C ASP A 61 -4.89 -11.17 11.27
N GLU A 62 -5.84 -11.14 10.32
CA GLU A 62 -5.63 -10.47 9.04
C GLU A 62 -6.05 -9.00 9.15
N THR A 63 -5.38 -8.28 10.02
CA THR A 63 -5.76 -6.92 10.35
C THR A 63 -5.65 -5.98 9.13
N LEU A 64 -4.54 -6.07 8.41
CA LEU A 64 -4.35 -5.21 7.23
C LEU A 64 -5.34 -5.56 6.14
N LEU A 65 -5.52 -6.85 5.87
CA LEU A 65 -6.45 -7.29 4.83
C LEU A 65 -7.88 -6.87 5.18
N SER A 66 -8.27 -7.00 6.44
CA SER A 66 -9.61 -6.62 6.87
C SER A 66 -9.83 -5.11 6.70
N ALA A 67 -8.84 -4.30 7.05
CA ALA A 67 -8.95 -2.86 6.89
C ALA A 67 -9.07 -2.49 5.42
N ALA A 68 -8.28 -3.15 4.56
CA ALA A 68 -8.35 -2.88 3.13
C ALA A 68 -9.74 -3.21 2.59
N ARG A 69 -10.33 -4.32 3.04
CA ARG A 69 -11.66 -4.72 2.59
C ARG A 69 -12.75 -3.76 3.04
N ARG A 70 -12.54 -3.07 4.15
CA ARG A 70 -13.54 -2.10 4.63
C ARG A 70 -13.52 -0.80 3.82
N TRP A 71 -12.34 -0.35 3.42
CA TRP A 71 -12.20 1.01 2.89
C TRP A 71 -11.80 1.09 1.43
N LEU A 72 -11.28 0.00 0.86
CA LEU A 72 -10.91 -0.06 -0.55
C LEU A 72 -11.81 -1.08 -1.25
N VAL A 73 -11.75 -1.12 -2.57
CA VAL A 73 -12.58 -2.03 -3.36
C VAL A 73 -11.72 -3.17 -3.87
N GLU A 74 -11.98 -4.38 -3.38
CA GLU A 74 -11.19 -5.55 -3.74
C GLU A 74 -11.44 -5.96 -5.17
N MET A 75 -10.38 -6.44 -5.83
CA MET A 75 -10.43 -6.91 -7.21
C MET A 75 -9.53 -8.11 -7.35
N GLU A 76 -9.64 -8.83 -8.46
CA GLU A 76 -8.74 -9.92 -8.75
C GLU A 76 -7.34 -9.38 -8.99
N VAL A 77 -6.34 -10.08 -8.47
CA VAL A 77 -4.94 -9.67 -8.60
C VAL A 77 -4.56 -9.45 -10.06
N GLU A 78 -5.05 -10.32 -10.95
CA GLU A 78 -4.73 -10.25 -12.37
C GLU A 78 -5.25 -8.99 -13.04
N ARG A 79 -6.19 -8.32 -12.42
CA ARG A 79 -6.81 -7.11 -12.98
C ARG A 79 -6.21 -5.83 -12.42
N ALA A 80 -5.24 -5.95 -11.51
CA ALA A 80 -4.64 -4.76 -10.91
C ALA A 80 -4.01 -3.89 -11.99
N ALA A 81 -4.21 -2.60 -11.85
CA ALA A 81 -3.73 -1.61 -12.80
C ALA A 81 -2.95 -0.53 -12.06
N VAL A 82 -2.27 0.31 -12.82
CA VAL A 82 -1.48 1.40 -12.26
C VAL A 82 -2.34 2.23 -11.30
N GLY A 83 -1.84 2.45 -10.10
CA GLY A 83 -2.53 3.17 -9.04
C GLY A 83 -3.18 2.27 -8.00
N ASP A 84 -3.35 1.00 -8.30
CA ASP A 84 -4.01 0.10 -7.36
C ASP A 84 -3.12 -0.28 -6.20
N VAL A 85 -3.74 -0.66 -5.08
CA VAL A 85 -3.04 -1.08 -3.87
C VAL A 85 -2.87 -2.59 -3.90
N LEU A 86 -1.65 -3.04 -3.62
CA LEU A 86 -1.30 -4.45 -3.65
C LEU A 86 -0.95 -4.90 -2.23
N LEU A 87 -1.43 -6.06 -1.84
CA LEU A 87 -1.14 -6.62 -0.52
C LEU A 87 -0.36 -7.92 -0.66
N PHE A 88 0.65 -8.09 0.20
CA PHE A 88 1.59 -9.20 0.13
C PHE A 88 1.60 -9.98 1.43
N ARG A 89 1.68 -11.31 1.30
CA ARG A 89 1.88 -12.22 2.43
C ARG A 89 3.35 -12.59 2.43
N MET A 90 4.07 -12.16 3.46
CA MET A 90 5.53 -12.24 3.44
C MET A 90 6.08 -13.64 3.66
N SER A 91 5.28 -14.51 4.29
CA SER A 91 5.65 -15.92 4.40
C SER A 91 4.39 -16.78 4.35
N PRO A 92 4.50 -18.04 3.88
CA PRO A 92 3.32 -18.89 3.79
C PRO A 92 2.66 -19.07 5.16
N GLY A 93 1.34 -18.98 5.16
CA GLY A 93 0.59 -19.15 6.39
C GLY A 93 0.57 -17.95 7.32
N ALA A 94 1.38 -16.93 7.06
CA ALA A 94 1.39 -15.72 7.89
C ALA A 94 0.32 -14.75 7.39
N PRO A 95 -0.19 -13.88 8.28
CA PRO A 95 -1.11 -12.83 7.83
C PRO A 95 -0.45 -11.86 6.88
N VAL A 96 -1.28 -11.17 6.08
CA VAL A 96 -0.81 -10.11 5.19
C VAL A 96 -0.28 -8.95 6.03
N LYS A 97 0.92 -8.47 5.73
CA LYS A 97 1.50 -7.37 6.51
C LYS A 97 2.27 -6.35 5.67
N HIS A 98 2.27 -6.47 4.34
CA HIS A 98 2.94 -5.49 3.49
C HIS A 98 2.01 -5.03 2.40
N CYS A 99 2.11 -3.76 2.04
CA CYS A 99 1.31 -3.21 0.96
C CYS A 99 2.15 -2.25 0.12
N ALA A 100 1.71 -2.05 -1.12
CA ALA A 100 2.41 -1.21 -2.09
C ALA A 100 1.39 -0.62 -3.05
N ILE A 101 1.84 0.34 -3.84
CA ILE A 101 1.01 0.94 -4.90
C ILE A 101 1.67 0.61 -6.23
N LEU A 102 0.92 -0.02 -7.13
CA LEU A 102 1.43 -0.34 -8.45
C LEU A 102 1.67 0.95 -9.22
N SER A 103 2.90 1.20 -9.62
CA SER A 103 3.25 2.49 -10.24
C SER A 103 3.51 2.38 -11.74
N ALA A 104 3.83 1.19 -12.24
CA ALA A 104 4.01 0.96 -13.66
C ALA A 104 3.72 -0.49 -13.94
N ASP A 105 3.05 -0.74 -15.07
CA ASP A 105 2.67 -2.10 -15.44
C ASP A 105 3.38 -2.50 -16.73
N ASP A 106 4.62 -2.08 -16.86
CA ASP A 106 5.43 -2.39 -18.04
C ASP A 106 5.97 -3.82 -17.93
N ARG A 107 5.43 -4.68 -18.74
CA ARG A 107 5.90 -6.05 -18.72
C ARG A 107 7.18 -6.18 -19.51
N PRO A 108 8.12 -6.98 -19.04
CA PRO A 108 8.04 -7.87 -17.86
C PRO A 108 8.45 -7.23 -16.54
N GLU A 109 8.57 -5.93 -16.47
CA GLU A 109 9.13 -5.25 -15.30
C GLU A 109 8.16 -4.27 -14.66
N PRO A 110 7.08 -4.77 -14.04
CA PRO A 110 6.19 -3.87 -13.30
C PRO A 110 6.91 -3.24 -12.12
N ARG A 111 6.47 -2.05 -11.72
CA ARG A 111 7.10 -1.33 -10.63
C ARG A 111 6.05 -0.96 -9.58
N MET A 112 6.52 -0.81 -8.35
CA MET A 112 5.64 -0.44 -7.24
C MET A 112 6.32 0.56 -6.33
N ILE A 113 5.50 1.36 -5.64
CA ILE A 113 5.99 2.30 -4.64
C ILE A 113 5.58 1.76 -3.28
N HIS A 114 6.55 1.64 -2.37
CA HIS A 114 6.27 1.09 -1.05
C HIS A 114 7.32 1.53 -0.04
N ALA A 115 6.91 1.52 1.23
CA ALA A 115 7.83 1.75 2.34
C ALA A 115 8.24 0.39 2.87
N TYR A 116 9.46 -0.04 2.53
CA TYR A 116 9.94 -1.35 2.92
C TYR A 116 10.74 -1.25 4.21
N TRP A 117 10.58 -2.24 5.07
CA TRP A 117 11.25 -2.29 6.36
C TRP A 117 12.71 -1.89 6.26
N GLY A 118 13.13 -0.94 7.09
CA GLY A 118 14.51 -0.50 7.14
C GLY A 118 14.96 0.38 6.00
N ARG A 119 14.04 0.77 5.12
CA ARG A 119 14.36 1.61 3.98
C ARG A 119 13.36 2.76 3.88
N SER A 120 13.70 3.76 3.08
CA SER A 120 12.75 4.83 2.80
C SER A 120 11.68 4.33 1.84
N VAL A 121 10.70 5.19 1.55
CA VAL A 121 9.75 4.93 0.47
C VAL A 121 10.51 4.90 -0.84
N VAL A 122 10.35 3.84 -1.60
CA VAL A 122 11.06 3.63 -2.85
C VAL A 122 10.09 3.19 -3.94
N GLU A 123 10.49 3.43 -5.18
CA GLU A 123 9.80 2.87 -6.34
C GLU A 123 10.74 1.81 -6.91
N SER A 124 10.30 0.55 -6.89
CA SER A 124 11.18 -0.55 -7.22
C SER A 124 10.50 -1.54 -8.15
N TRP A 125 11.32 -2.38 -8.79
CA TRP A 125 10.83 -3.47 -9.61
C TRP A 125 10.06 -4.45 -8.73
N MET A 126 8.86 -4.83 -9.20
CA MET A 126 8.09 -5.88 -8.53
C MET A 126 8.42 -7.20 -9.22
N GLY A 127 9.58 -7.76 -8.85
CA GLY A 127 10.08 -8.97 -9.47
C GLY A 127 9.39 -10.23 -9.02
N PRO A 128 9.88 -11.40 -9.47
CA PRO A 128 9.23 -12.67 -9.15
C PRO A 128 9.09 -12.94 -7.66
N TRP A 129 10.07 -12.52 -6.87
CA TRP A 129 10.02 -12.69 -5.41
C TRP A 129 8.76 -12.02 -4.84
N TRP A 130 8.49 -10.80 -5.24
CA TRP A 130 7.32 -10.06 -4.79
C TRP A 130 6.04 -10.65 -5.38
N ARG A 131 6.07 -10.98 -6.67
CA ARG A 131 4.86 -11.49 -7.34
C ARG A 131 4.37 -12.79 -6.73
N ARG A 132 5.29 -13.63 -6.25
CA ARG A 132 4.88 -14.87 -5.58
C ARG A 132 4.21 -14.60 -4.24
N ARG A 133 4.38 -13.43 -3.67
CA ARG A 133 3.82 -13.05 -2.36
C ARG A 133 2.59 -12.17 -2.48
N LEU A 134 2.25 -11.76 -3.67
CA LEU A 134 1.09 -10.92 -3.93
C LEU A 134 -0.17 -11.77 -3.78
N VAL A 135 -1.08 -11.35 -2.88
CA VAL A 135 -2.27 -12.15 -2.59
C VAL A 135 -3.57 -11.38 -2.75
N ALA A 136 -3.53 -10.06 -2.82
CA ALA A 136 -4.76 -9.29 -2.95
C ALA A 136 -4.46 -7.96 -3.62
N ALA A 137 -5.47 -7.41 -4.29
CA ALA A 137 -5.37 -6.12 -4.95
C ALA A 137 -6.65 -5.35 -4.71
N PHE A 138 -6.52 -4.03 -4.61
CA PHE A 138 -7.64 -3.15 -4.31
C PHE A 138 -7.53 -1.89 -5.14
N THR A 139 -8.68 -1.36 -5.58
CA THR A 139 -8.69 -0.03 -6.15
C THR A 139 -9.30 0.92 -5.13
N TRP A 140 -9.11 2.21 -5.35
CA TRP A 140 -9.56 3.24 -4.44
C TRP A 140 -11.05 3.46 -4.62
N PRO A 141 -11.75 3.91 -3.58
CA PRO A 141 -13.15 4.28 -3.76
C PRO A 141 -13.24 5.54 -4.61
N GLU A 142 -14.43 5.89 -5.00
CA GLU A 142 -14.61 7.10 -5.79
C GLU A 142 -13.96 8.27 -5.08
N MET A 143 -13.09 8.98 -5.78
CA MET A 143 -12.32 10.03 -5.17
C MET A 143 -13.18 11.27 -4.97
N SER A 144 -12.87 12.01 -3.91
CA SER A 144 -13.66 13.18 -3.58
C SER A 144 -13.64 14.25 -4.67
N ARG A 145 -12.61 14.23 -5.55
CA ARG A 145 -12.58 15.15 -6.67
C ARG A 145 -12.97 14.46 -7.93
N GLY A 146 -13.51 13.50 -7.84
CA GLY A 146 -13.91 12.62 -8.79
C GLY A 146 -13.85 12.89 -10.15
N MET A 147 -13.99 13.01 -10.36
CA MET A 147 -13.90 13.28 -11.06
C MET A 147 -14.30 13.38 -12.04
N ASP A 148 -14.45 13.64 -11.88
CA ASP A 148 -14.87 14.01 -12.60
C ASP A 148 -14.60 13.77 -13.53
#